data_bd0c93c7f212ac4c72cf32610402b9c5
#
_entry.id   bd0c93c7f212ac4c72cf32610402b9c5
#
_cell.length_a   1.000
_cell.length_b   1.000
_cell.length_c   1.000
_cell.angle_alpha   90.00
_cell.angle_beta   90.00
_cell.angle_gamma   90.00
#
_symmetry.space_group_name_H-M   'P 1'
#
loop_
_entity.id
_entity.type
_entity.pdbx_description
1 polymer ?
#
loop_
_entity_poly.entity_id
_entity_poly.type
_entity_poly.pdbx_seq_one_letter_code
_entity_poly.pdbx_strand_id
1 'polypeptide(L)'
;MKTRKVFTIIAMLLVVVMGSCNKDDDPGEGPRVIPQVTSTNPISNATGVAINGKISAKFSVVMDPSSITSERFTLQQGTSAVSGTVAYTDSTAVFTPAANLLPNTVYTATINMAAKSTAGVSLAKDYVWSFTTGAIPDTTSPTVTLTDPANSATGVARNKVVALTFSEAMNPLTINASTFTVAQGTTVVSGVVVYSATTATFTPSNLLAASTTYTATITTGAKDLAGNALAANTVWSFTTSGTASMLAAVDLGAAGNYVILAKTAINNIPTSAVTGDLGLSPAAESYITGLALIAATGYATSPQVTGKIYAADQADPTPINLTTAVNNMITAYNDAAGRPSPDFSELYVGNIGGKTLAPGLYKWTNTVTLPSSVTISGGANDVWIFQIAGDLTMSNAVNITLIGGAQAKNIFWQVAGTVTIGTTAHFEGIILSMTGITFQTGASMNGRALAQTAVIIDGNAITKPQ
;
A
#
# COMPACT_ATOMS: atom_id res chain seq x y z
N MET A 1 36.50 23.10 -23.33
CA MET A 1 35.51 23.69 -22.40
C MET A 1 34.44 22.63 -22.10
N LYS A 2 34.51 22.01 -20.93
CA LYS A 2 33.53 21.00 -20.49
C LYS A 2 32.61 21.64 -19.44
N THR A 3 31.36 21.85 -19.78
CA THR A 3 30.31 22.34 -18.88
C THR A 3 29.84 21.19 -17.98
N ARG A 4 30.11 21.26 -16.69
CA ARG A 4 29.56 20.37 -15.65
C ARG A 4 28.13 20.80 -15.31
N LYS A 5 27.17 19.91 -15.51
CA LYS A 5 25.81 20.04 -14.95
C LYS A 5 25.86 19.67 -13.48
N VAL A 6 25.52 20.61 -12.61
CA VAL A 6 25.36 20.38 -11.17
C VAL A 6 23.94 19.87 -10.94
N PHE A 7 23.80 18.63 -10.48
CA PHE A 7 22.54 18.09 -9.94
C PHE A 7 22.44 18.50 -8.46
N THR A 8 21.49 19.35 -8.14
CA THR A 8 21.16 19.71 -6.76
C THR A 8 20.25 18.60 -6.18
N ILE A 9 20.82 17.75 -5.34
CA ILE A 9 20.06 16.77 -4.53
C ILE A 9 19.50 17.54 -3.34
N ILE A 10 18.17 17.66 -3.28
CA ILE A 10 17.47 18.15 -2.08
C ILE A 10 17.43 16.99 -1.07
N ALA A 11 18.31 17.05 -0.07
CA ALA A 11 18.27 16.15 1.07
C ALA A 11 17.11 16.55 1.99
N MET A 12 16.11 15.69 2.10
CA MET A 12 15.01 15.81 3.07
C MET A 12 15.55 15.45 4.47
N LEU A 13 15.80 16.47 5.30
CA LEU A 13 16.29 16.32 6.66
C LEU A 13 15.14 15.84 7.56
N LEU A 14 15.14 14.55 7.91
CA LEU A 14 14.25 13.97 8.91
C LEU A 14 14.77 14.36 10.30
N VAL A 15 14.17 15.37 10.94
CA VAL A 15 14.47 15.71 12.33
C VAL A 15 13.68 14.79 13.24
N VAL A 16 14.35 13.77 13.80
CA VAL A 16 13.84 12.97 14.92
C VAL A 16 14.03 13.79 16.19
N VAL A 17 12.96 14.35 16.74
CA VAL A 17 12.96 14.96 18.08
C VAL A 17 12.76 13.85 19.10
N MET A 18 13.83 13.46 19.80
CA MET A 18 13.76 12.63 21.00
C MET A 18 13.16 13.49 22.13
N GLY A 19 11.88 13.32 22.40
CA GLY A 19 11.20 13.93 23.54
C GLY A 19 11.54 13.18 24.83
N SER A 20 12.06 13.90 25.80
CA SER A 20 12.26 13.47 27.19
C SER A 20 10.94 13.03 27.81
N CYS A 21 10.91 11.83 28.40
CA CYS A 21 9.81 11.32 29.22
C CYS A 21 9.63 12.16 30.49
N ASN A 22 8.46 12.77 30.65
CA ASN A 22 7.87 13.03 31.96
C ASN A 22 6.65 12.13 32.12
N LYS A 23 6.65 11.36 33.21
CA LYS A 23 5.55 10.52 33.63
C LYS A 23 4.37 11.38 34.07
N ASP A 24 3.24 11.24 33.42
CA ASP A 24 1.91 11.23 33.99
C ASP A 24 1.07 10.36 33.03
N ASP A 25 0.95 9.07 33.39
CA ASP A 25 0.17 8.07 32.65
C ASP A 25 -1.32 8.29 32.92
N ASP A 26 -2.01 8.96 31.99
CA ASP A 26 -3.47 8.85 31.83
C ASP A 26 -3.73 7.88 30.64
N PRO A 27 -4.38 6.70 30.85
CA PRO A 27 -4.57 5.70 29.82
C PRO A 27 -5.77 6.03 28.93
N GLY A 28 -5.67 7.06 28.06
CA GLY A 28 -6.78 7.45 27.18
C GLY A 28 -6.44 8.32 25.96
N GLU A 29 -5.29 8.96 25.89
CA GLU A 29 -4.93 9.82 24.76
C GLU A 29 -3.83 9.19 23.90
N GLY A 30 -4.16 8.85 22.64
CA GLY A 30 -3.17 8.49 21.63
C GLY A 30 -2.18 9.65 21.38
N PRO A 31 -1.03 9.41 20.70
CA PRO A 31 0.01 10.42 20.50
C PRO A 31 -0.58 11.69 19.87
N ARG A 32 -0.47 12.83 20.57
CA ARG A 32 -0.95 14.14 20.11
C ARG A 32 -0.10 14.63 18.95
N VAL A 33 -0.63 14.48 17.72
CA VAL A 33 0.04 14.98 16.52
C VAL A 33 -0.15 16.50 16.42
N ILE A 34 0.95 17.25 16.39
CA ILE A 34 0.92 18.72 16.20
C ILE A 34 0.56 19.00 14.73
N PRO A 35 -0.53 19.76 14.46
CA PRO A 35 -0.91 20.14 13.10
C PRO A 35 0.19 20.97 12.43
N GLN A 36 0.34 20.77 11.11
CA GLN A 36 1.24 21.56 10.28
C GLN A 36 0.52 21.96 8.99
N VAL A 37 0.86 23.10 8.42
CA VAL A 37 0.47 23.46 7.06
C VAL A 37 1.42 22.75 6.10
N THR A 38 0.91 21.87 5.26
CA THR A 38 1.70 21.03 4.34
C THR A 38 1.86 21.65 2.95
N SER A 39 0.88 22.44 2.52
CA SER A 39 0.94 23.18 1.26
C SER A 39 0.01 24.38 1.29
N THR A 40 0.33 25.38 0.46
CA THR A 40 -0.49 26.57 0.24
C THR A 40 -0.65 26.83 -1.26
N ASN A 41 -1.76 27.45 -1.62
CA ASN A 41 -1.96 28.03 -2.93
C ASN A 41 -2.57 29.44 -2.77
N PRO A 42 -1.90 30.49 -3.23
CA PRO A 42 -0.55 30.48 -3.88
C PRO A 42 0.54 29.91 -2.96
N ILE A 43 1.59 29.32 -3.56
CA ILE A 43 2.78 28.95 -2.80
C ILE A 43 3.54 30.19 -2.31
N SER A 44 4.38 30.06 -1.30
CA SER A 44 5.18 31.18 -0.80
C SER A 44 6.05 31.78 -1.89
N ASN A 45 6.05 33.12 -1.99
CA ASN A 45 6.74 33.93 -2.99
C ASN A 45 6.28 33.73 -4.44
N ALA A 46 5.08 33.16 -4.66
CA ALA A 46 4.49 33.11 -5.99
C ALA A 46 4.29 34.51 -6.56
N THR A 47 4.50 34.65 -7.86
CA THR A 47 4.25 35.91 -8.61
C THR A 47 3.23 35.66 -9.72
N GLY A 48 2.59 36.73 -10.21
CA GLY A 48 1.58 36.62 -11.26
C GLY A 48 0.28 35.95 -10.82
N VAL A 49 0.01 35.91 -9.51
CA VAL A 49 -1.21 35.29 -8.95
C VAL A 49 -2.45 36.04 -9.43
N ALA A 50 -3.47 35.32 -9.88
CA ALA A 50 -4.72 35.89 -10.35
C ALA A 50 -5.37 36.80 -9.30
N ILE A 51 -5.77 38.00 -9.67
CA ILE A 51 -6.38 38.97 -8.73
C ILE A 51 -7.76 38.52 -8.21
N ASN A 52 -8.46 37.65 -8.93
CA ASN A 52 -9.73 37.02 -8.54
C ASN A 52 -9.56 35.64 -7.87
N GLY A 53 -8.29 35.22 -7.61
CA GLY A 53 -7.99 33.92 -7.03
C GLY A 53 -8.34 33.82 -5.55
N LYS A 54 -8.66 32.61 -5.09
CA LYS A 54 -8.79 32.26 -3.69
C LYS A 54 -7.44 31.80 -3.14
N ILE A 55 -7.28 31.88 -1.82
CA ILE A 55 -6.08 31.48 -1.11
C ILE A 55 -6.38 30.23 -0.30
N SER A 56 -5.59 29.18 -0.42
CA SER A 56 -5.81 27.94 0.33
C SER A 56 -4.59 27.47 1.12
N ALA A 57 -4.86 26.77 2.22
CA ALA A 57 -3.84 26.11 3.04
C ALA A 57 -4.33 24.70 3.41
N LYS A 58 -3.49 23.69 3.17
CA LYS A 58 -3.74 22.29 3.52
C LYS A 58 -2.98 21.92 4.79
N PHE A 59 -3.64 21.19 5.69
CA PHE A 59 -3.08 20.73 6.94
C PHE A 59 -2.68 19.25 6.90
N SER A 60 -1.74 18.86 7.75
CA SER A 60 -1.28 17.47 7.92
C SER A 60 -2.31 16.55 8.60
N VAL A 61 -3.27 17.13 9.30
CA VAL A 61 -4.34 16.44 10.03
C VAL A 61 -5.66 17.18 9.86
N VAL A 62 -6.76 16.52 10.21
CA VAL A 62 -8.09 17.15 10.22
C VAL A 62 -8.15 18.20 11.32
N MET A 63 -8.51 19.42 10.96
CA MET A 63 -8.68 20.54 11.88
C MET A 63 -10.13 20.63 12.38
N ASP A 64 -10.32 21.23 13.55
CA ASP A 64 -11.63 21.62 14.04
C ASP A 64 -12.17 22.77 13.19
N PRO A 65 -13.27 22.57 12.44
CA PRO A 65 -13.82 23.60 11.55
C PRO A 65 -14.18 24.90 12.30
N SER A 66 -14.60 24.81 13.56
CA SER A 66 -14.92 25.97 14.40
C SER A 66 -13.70 26.81 14.76
N SER A 67 -12.49 26.20 14.68
CA SER A 67 -11.22 26.88 14.90
C SER A 67 -10.63 27.52 13.63
N ILE A 68 -11.21 27.28 12.45
CA ILE A 68 -10.71 27.81 11.17
C ILE A 68 -11.64 28.97 10.74
N THR A 69 -11.41 30.14 11.28
CA THR A 69 -12.24 31.34 11.07
C THR A 69 -11.48 32.42 10.33
N SER A 70 -12.18 33.48 9.88
CA SER A 70 -11.57 34.67 9.25
C SER A 70 -10.67 35.47 10.19
N GLU A 71 -10.74 35.25 11.50
CA GLU A 71 -9.82 35.82 12.48
C GLU A 71 -8.49 35.03 12.56
N ARG A 72 -8.50 33.75 12.16
CA ARG A 72 -7.35 32.86 12.24
C ARG A 72 -6.72 32.51 10.91
N PHE A 73 -7.47 32.65 9.82
CA PHE A 73 -6.93 32.67 8.48
C PHE A 73 -7.14 34.07 7.90
N THR A 74 -6.09 34.86 7.92
CA THR A 74 -6.12 36.28 7.50
C THR A 74 -5.31 36.51 6.24
N LEU A 75 -5.68 37.55 5.50
CA LEU A 75 -4.94 38.08 4.35
C LEU A 75 -4.70 39.58 4.56
N GLN A 76 -3.49 40.06 4.29
CA GLN A 76 -3.14 41.46 4.45
C GLN A 76 -2.40 41.99 3.23
N GLN A 77 -2.61 43.26 2.92
CA GLN A 77 -1.80 44.10 2.04
C GLN A 77 -1.02 45.07 2.91
N GLY A 78 0.30 44.84 3.06
CA GLY A 78 1.09 45.56 4.07
C GLY A 78 0.48 45.33 5.46
N THR A 79 -0.02 46.41 6.10
CA THR A 79 -0.71 46.36 7.40
C THR A 79 -2.24 46.37 7.30
N SER A 80 -2.79 46.51 6.09
CA SER A 80 -4.25 46.60 5.86
C SER A 80 -4.84 45.20 5.69
N ALA A 81 -5.84 44.86 6.50
CA ALA A 81 -6.57 43.60 6.37
C ALA A 81 -7.41 43.56 5.09
N VAL A 82 -7.38 42.44 4.38
CA VAL A 82 -8.28 42.18 3.25
C VAL A 82 -9.54 41.46 3.79
N SER A 83 -10.71 42.04 3.49
CA SER A 83 -11.97 41.42 3.86
C SER A 83 -12.22 40.15 3.04
N GLY A 84 -12.78 39.13 3.67
CA GLY A 84 -13.07 37.86 2.99
C GLY A 84 -13.77 36.86 3.90
N THR A 85 -14.11 35.71 3.35
CA THR A 85 -14.72 34.60 4.08
C THR A 85 -13.77 33.40 4.07
N VAL A 86 -13.82 32.60 5.14
CA VAL A 86 -13.05 31.35 5.26
C VAL A 86 -14.01 30.16 5.27
N ALA A 87 -13.70 29.16 4.47
CA ALA A 87 -14.38 27.87 4.48
C ALA A 87 -13.34 26.77 4.68
N TYR A 88 -13.75 25.65 5.30
CA TYR A 88 -12.89 24.52 5.58
C TYR A 88 -13.56 23.22 5.14
N THR A 89 -12.81 22.36 4.43
CA THR A 89 -13.22 21.00 4.05
C THR A 89 -11.97 20.11 3.85
N ASP A 90 -12.09 18.83 4.14
CA ASP A 90 -11.08 17.79 3.83
C ASP A 90 -9.63 18.20 4.14
N SER A 91 -9.36 18.73 5.32
CA SER A 91 -8.05 19.23 5.77
C SER A 91 -7.56 20.49 5.04
N THR A 92 -8.42 21.20 4.28
CA THR A 92 -8.05 22.40 3.53
C THR A 92 -8.91 23.61 3.94
N ALA A 93 -8.26 24.70 4.35
CA ALA A 93 -8.89 25.99 4.53
C ALA A 93 -8.79 26.82 3.25
N VAL A 94 -9.84 27.54 2.91
CA VAL A 94 -9.92 28.43 1.73
C VAL A 94 -10.39 29.81 2.18
N PHE A 95 -9.55 30.82 1.99
CA PHE A 95 -9.91 32.23 2.13
C PHE A 95 -10.38 32.76 0.78
N THR A 96 -11.59 33.32 0.74
CA THR A 96 -12.17 33.97 -0.45
C THR A 96 -12.22 35.47 -0.20
N PRO A 97 -11.39 36.28 -0.90
CA PRO A 97 -11.47 37.75 -0.81
C PRO A 97 -12.87 38.26 -1.21
N ALA A 98 -13.34 39.28 -0.51
CA ALA A 98 -14.67 39.88 -0.79
C ALA A 98 -14.73 40.64 -2.13
N ALA A 99 -13.55 41.05 -2.63
CA ALA A 99 -13.38 41.72 -3.95
C ALA A 99 -12.03 41.25 -4.57
N ASN A 100 -11.87 41.52 -5.87
CA ASN A 100 -10.59 41.26 -6.53
C ASN A 100 -9.44 41.98 -5.80
N LEU A 101 -8.31 41.29 -5.67
CA LEU A 101 -7.09 41.85 -5.12
C LEU A 101 -6.54 42.92 -6.06
N LEU A 102 -5.74 43.85 -5.53
CA LEU A 102 -5.06 44.83 -6.39
C LEU A 102 -4.00 44.17 -7.27
N PRO A 103 -3.85 44.63 -8.53
CA PRO A 103 -2.85 44.07 -9.42
C PRO A 103 -1.41 44.42 -8.98
N ASN A 104 -0.46 43.55 -9.32
CA ASN A 104 0.99 43.71 -9.07
C ASN A 104 1.31 44.06 -7.60
N THR A 105 0.53 43.50 -6.66
CA THR A 105 0.58 43.86 -5.25
C THR A 105 0.98 42.65 -4.41
N VAL A 106 1.85 42.88 -3.40
CA VAL A 106 2.25 41.84 -2.44
C VAL A 106 1.17 41.69 -1.37
N TYR A 107 0.77 40.45 -1.13
CA TYR A 107 -0.14 40.05 -0.05
C TYR A 107 0.55 39.06 0.88
N THR A 108 0.22 39.15 2.17
CA THR A 108 0.68 38.22 3.20
C THR A 108 -0.53 37.49 3.80
N ALA A 109 -0.49 36.18 3.76
CA ALA A 109 -1.49 35.31 4.37
C ALA A 109 -0.93 34.68 5.64
N THR A 110 -1.78 34.52 6.65
CA THR A 110 -1.41 33.96 7.97
C THR A 110 -2.46 32.97 8.43
N ILE A 111 -2.02 31.77 8.82
CA ILE A 111 -2.78 30.86 9.67
C ILE A 111 -2.24 31.03 11.09
N ASN A 112 -3.10 31.53 11.99
CA ASN A 112 -2.73 31.77 13.38
C ASN A 112 -2.57 30.46 14.15
N MET A 113 -1.58 30.40 15.06
CA MET A 113 -1.27 29.23 15.89
C MET A 113 -2.45 28.73 16.75
N ALA A 114 -3.45 29.56 16.99
CA ALA A 114 -4.66 29.17 17.72
C ALA A 114 -5.60 28.27 16.93
N ALA A 115 -5.36 28.03 15.63
CA ALA A 115 -6.07 27.00 14.85
C ALA A 115 -5.75 25.61 15.43
N LYS A 116 -6.80 24.79 15.67
CA LYS A 116 -6.70 23.51 16.39
C LYS A 116 -7.13 22.33 15.51
N SER A 117 -6.51 21.18 15.74
CA SER A 117 -7.01 19.91 15.22
C SER A 117 -8.30 19.48 15.95
N THR A 118 -9.01 18.48 15.40
CA THR A 118 -10.15 17.82 16.07
C THR A 118 -9.79 17.21 17.41
N ALA A 119 -8.49 16.88 17.64
CA ALA A 119 -7.95 16.45 18.94
C ALA A 119 -7.60 17.63 19.88
N GLY A 120 -7.97 18.87 19.53
CA GLY A 120 -7.72 20.07 20.36
C GLY A 120 -6.27 20.59 20.35
N VAL A 121 -5.39 20.02 19.53
CA VAL A 121 -3.97 20.42 19.45
C VAL A 121 -3.81 21.61 18.51
N SER A 122 -3.17 22.70 18.97
CA SER A 122 -2.88 23.90 18.18
C SER A 122 -1.66 23.73 17.27
N LEU A 123 -1.53 24.62 16.25
CA LEU A 123 -0.26 24.73 15.52
C LEU A 123 0.87 25.16 16.48
N ALA A 124 2.11 24.75 16.18
CA ALA A 124 3.28 25.12 16.98
C ALA A 124 3.60 26.62 16.93
N LYS A 125 3.26 27.29 15.83
CA LYS A 125 3.45 28.73 15.59
C LYS A 125 2.54 29.20 14.47
N ASP A 126 2.41 30.51 14.30
CA ASP A 126 1.78 31.10 13.14
C ASP A 126 2.47 30.64 11.86
N TYR A 127 1.67 30.29 10.85
CA TYR A 127 2.18 29.98 9.52
C TYR A 127 1.92 31.16 8.60
N VAL A 128 3.00 31.81 8.16
CA VAL A 128 2.96 33.06 7.36
C VAL A 128 3.62 32.83 6.01
N TRP A 129 2.95 33.26 4.93
CA TRP A 129 3.52 33.26 3.58
C TRP A 129 3.03 34.47 2.79
N SER A 130 3.77 34.86 1.76
CA SER A 130 3.45 35.97 0.90
C SER A 130 3.42 35.57 -0.56
N PHE A 131 2.69 36.33 -1.37
CA PHE A 131 2.65 36.18 -2.83
C PHE A 131 2.41 37.56 -3.48
N THR A 132 2.68 37.67 -4.79
CA THR A 132 2.45 38.88 -5.57
C THR A 132 1.41 38.60 -6.64
N THR A 133 0.37 39.43 -6.72
CA THR A 133 -0.66 39.32 -7.76
C THR A 133 -0.12 39.72 -9.14
N GLY A 134 -0.75 39.18 -10.19
CA GLY A 134 -0.58 39.58 -11.58
C GLY A 134 -1.39 40.83 -11.93
N ALA A 135 -1.39 41.18 -13.23
CA ALA A 135 -2.05 42.39 -13.73
C ALA A 135 -3.54 42.18 -14.08
N ILE A 136 -3.95 40.94 -14.38
CA ILE A 136 -5.28 40.63 -14.93
C ILE A 136 -5.95 39.47 -14.16
N PRO A 137 -7.30 39.36 -14.19
CA PRO A 137 -8.01 38.18 -13.70
C PRO A 137 -7.68 36.95 -14.51
N ASP A 138 -7.72 35.79 -13.87
CA ASP A 138 -7.75 34.51 -14.57
C ASP A 138 -9.15 34.23 -15.13
N THR A 139 -9.23 33.96 -16.42
CA THR A 139 -10.44 33.59 -17.16
C THR A 139 -10.29 32.25 -17.89
N THR A 140 -9.19 31.54 -17.62
CA THR A 140 -8.89 30.23 -18.25
C THR A 140 -9.72 29.14 -17.58
N SER A 141 -10.44 28.36 -18.36
CA SER A 141 -11.15 27.18 -17.83
C SER A 141 -10.18 26.02 -17.59
N PRO A 142 -10.24 25.36 -16.43
CA PRO A 142 -9.44 24.18 -16.18
C PRO A 142 -9.83 23.02 -17.10
N THR A 143 -8.89 22.11 -17.34
CA THR A 143 -9.09 20.87 -18.11
C THR A 143 -8.59 19.67 -17.32
N VAL A 144 -9.08 18.47 -17.67
CA VAL A 144 -8.50 17.19 -17.17
C VAL A 144 -7.39 16.75 -18.11
N THR A 145 -6.18 16.58 -17.57
CA THR A 145 -4.98 16.22 -18.34
C THR A 145 -4.65 14.74 -18.28
N LEU A 146 -5.06 14.04 -17.21
CA LEU A 146 -4.79 12.63 -16.99
C LEU A 146 -5.94 11.98 -16.22
N THR A 147 -6.23 10.72 -16.53
CA THR A 147 -7.13 9.85 -15.75
C THR A 147 -6.44 8.53 -15.43
N ASP A 148 -6.68 8.00 -14.23
CA ASP A 148 -6.20 6.69 -13.78
C ASP A 148 -7.35 5.98 -13.02
N PRO A 149 -7.92 4.88 -13.55
CA PRO A 149 -7.53 4.18 -14.79
C PRO A 149 -7.67 5.05 -16.06
N ALA A 150 -6.87 4.73 -17.08
CA ALA A 150 -7.05 5.34 -18.39
C ALA A 150 -8.44 5.00 -18.96
N ASN A 151 -8.94 5.82 -19.88
CA ASN A 151 -10.22 5.51 -20.54
C ASN A 151 -10.14 4.17 -21.27
N SER A 152 -11.20 3.36 -21.10
CA SER A 152 -11.33 2.00 -21.63
C SER A 152 -10.30 0.98 -21.10
N ALA A 153 -9.63 1.28 -19.99
CA ALA A 153 -8.75 0.31 -19.34
C ALA A 153 -9.51 -0.95 -18.91
N THR A 154 -8.88 -2.12 -19.07
CA THR A 154 -9.42 -3.43 -18.67
C THR A 154 -8.52 -4.11 -17.66
N GLY A 155 -9.02 -5.13 -16.94
CA GLY A 155 -8.25 -5.83 -15.91
C GLY A 155 -7.87 -4.94 -14.73
N VAL A 156 -8.65 -3.90 -14.45
CA VAL A 156 -8.40 -2.95 -13.37
C VAL A 156 -8.66 -3.61 -12.03
N ALA A 157 -7.74 -3.45 -11.09
CA ALA A 157 -7.89 -4.00 -9.73
C ALA A 157 -9.19 -3.52 -9.06
N ARG A 158 -9.88 -4.44 -8.37
CA ARG A 158 -11.20 -4.17 -7.77
C ARG A 158 -11.18 -3.18 -6.61
N ASN A 159 -10.01 -2.92 -6.02
CA ASN A 159 -9.78 -1.88 -5.00
C ASN A 159 -9.14 -0.60 -5.57
N LYS A 160 -9.15 -0.42 -6.90
CA LYS A 160 -8.51 0.72 -7.55
C LYS A 160 -9.05 2.04 -7.04
N VAL A 161 -8.15 2.90 -6.60
CA VAL A 161 -8.42 4.32 -6.40
C VAL A 161 -8.49 4.99 -7.77
N VAL A 162 -9.64 5.56 -8.09
CA VAL A 162 -9.84 6.28 -9.36
C VAL A 162 -9.34 7.70 -9.20
N ALA A 163 -8.49 8.17 -10.09
CA ALA A 163 -7.86 9.48 -10.01
C ALA A 163 -7.98 10.27 -11.31
N LEU A 164 -7.92 11.58 -11.21
CA LEU A 164 -7.75 12.48 -12.34
C LEU A 164 -6.83 13.64 -11.95
N THR A 165 -6.14 14.22 -12.95
CA THR A 165 -5.28 15.39 -12.77
C THR A 165 -5.83 16.53 -13.61
N PHE A 166 -5.92 17.73 -13.01
CA PHE A 166 -6.31 18.96 -13.68
C PHE A 166 -5.10 19.71 -14.24
N SER A 167 -5.34 20.58 -15.24
CA SER A 167 -4.31 21.45 -15.82
C SER A 167 -3.78 22.50 -14.83
N GLU A 168 -4.57 22.80 -13.80
CA GLU A 168 -4.29 23.86 -12.84
C GLU A 168 -4.91 23.55 -11.47
N ALA A 169 -4.66 24.41 -10.48
CA ALA A 169 -5.17 24.24 -9.13
C ALA A 169 -6.68 24.55 -9.07
N MET A 170 -7.45 23.62 -8.54
CA MET A 170 -8.89 23.73 -8.36
C MET A 170 -9.25 24.32 -6.98
N ASN A 171 -10.45 24.88 -6.88
CA ASN A 171 -11.05 25.20 -5.60
C ASN A 171 -11.48 23.91 -4.88
N PRO A 172 -10.83 23.53 -3.76
CA PRO A 172 -11.09 22.28 -3.05
C PRO A 172 -12.56 22.09 -2.65
N LEU A 173 -13.28 23.19 -2.39
CA LEU A 173 -14.70 23.17 -2.00
C LEU A 173 -15.62 22.64 -3.13
N THR A 174 -15.16 22.65 -4.36
CA THR A 174 -15.92 22.22 -5.53
C THR A 174 -15.58 20.78 -5.96
N ILE A 175 -14.57 20.15 -5.35
CA ILE A 175 -14.15 18.78 -5.65
C ILE A 175 -14.67 17.87 -4.54
N ASN A 176 -15.79 17.22 -4.79
CA ASN A 176 -16.49 16.41 -3.78
C ASN A 176 -17.33 15.31 -4.47
N ALA A 177 -18.03 14.49 -3.68
CA ALA A 177 -18.82 13.35 -4.18
C ALA A 177 -20.02 13.75 -5.09
N SER A 178 -20.40 15.02 -5.18
CA SER A 178 -21.42 15.49 -6.13
C SER A 178 -20.82 15.92 -7.48
N THR A 179 -19.54 16.24 -7.52
CA THR A 179 -18.84 16.68 -8.73
C THR A 179 -17.92 15.60 -9.32
N PHE A 180 -17.37 14.72 -8.48
CA PHE A 180 -16.58 13.57 -8.92
C PHE A 180 -17.25 12.26 -8.49
N THR A 181 -17.79 11.51 -9.44
CA THR A 181 -18.54 10.27 -9.22
C THR A 181 -17.97 9.10 -9.99
N VAL A 182 -18.15 7.90 -9.46
CA VAL A 182 -17.94 6.61 -10.14
C VAL A 182 -19.26 5.85 -10.08
N ALA A 183 -19.70 5.27 -11.19
CA ALA A 183 -20.98 4.57 -11.27
C ALA A 183 -20.88 3.27 -12.06
N GLN A 184 -21.71 2.29 -11.71
CA GLN A 184 -22.01 1.09 -12.47
C GLN A 184 -23.38 1.31 -13.15
N GLY A 185 -23.39 1.55 -14.46
CA GLY A 185 -24.61 1.99 -15.16
C GLY A 185 -25.15 3.27 -14.52
N THR A 186 -26.34 3.22 -13.94
CA THR A 186 -26.98 4.36 -13.23
C THR A 186 -26.74 4.36 -11.72
N THR A 187 -26.12 3.31 -11.17
CA THR A 187 -25.89 3.16 -9.73
C THR A 187 -24.57 3.79 -9.34
N VAL A 188 -24.62 4.84 -8.52
CA VAL A 188 -23.40 5.50 -8.01
C VAL A 188 -22.72 4.62 -6.96
N VAL A 189 -21.42 4.45 -7.08
CA VAL A 189 -20.57 3.74 -6.11
C VAL A 189 -20.35 4.66 -4.90
N SER A 190 -20.52 4.12 -3.69
CA SER A 190 -20.15 4.83 -2.46
C SER A 190 -18.63 4.92 -2.34
N GLY A 191 -18.12 6.10 -1.99
CA GLY A 191 -16.69 6.33 -1.87
C GLY A 191 -16.35 7.69 -1.28
N VAL A 192 -15.06 7.92 -1.06
CA VAL A 192 -14.54 9.18 -0.54
C VAL A 192 -13.75 9.89 -1.64
N VAL A 193 -14.06 11.16 -1.85
CA VAL A 193 -13.32 12.05 -2.76
C VAL A 193 -12.32 12.86 -1.95
N VAL A 194 -11.07 12.89 -2.38
CA VAL A 194 -10.01 13.73 -1.81
C VAL A 194 -9.33 14.51 -2.91
N TYR A 195 -9.06 15.79 -2.67
CA TYR A 195 -8.34 16.66 -3.59
C TYR A 195 -7.01 17.10 -2.98
N SER A 196 -5.93 17.05 -3.75
CA SER A 196 -4.60 17.50 -3.32
C SER A 196 -3.77 17.97 -4.51
N ALA A 197 -3.13 19.13 -4.37
CA ALA A 197 -2.39 19.80 -5.44
C ALA A 197 -3.28 20.04 -6.69
N THR A 198 -3.10 19.26 -7.74
CA THR A 198 -3.94 19.28 -8.96
C THR A 198 -4.68 17.97 -9.20
N THR A 199 -4.64 17.02 -8.24
CA THR A 199 -5.19 15.67 -8.41
C THR A 199 -6.41 15.47 -7.51
N ALA A 200 -7.50 14.97 -8.09
CA ALA A 200 -8.64 14.45 -7.36
C ALA A 200 -8.61 12.91 -7.38
N THR A 201 -8.92 12.30 -6.24
CA THR A 201 -9.00 10.84 -6.09
C THR A 201 -10.36 10.44 -5.54
N PHE A 202 -10.90 9.33 -6.03
CA PHE A 202 -12.08 8.66 -5.52
C PHE A 202 -11.68 7.28 -5.01
N THR A 203 -11.86 7.04 -3.72
CA THR A 203 -11.61 5.73 -3.09
C THR A 203 -12.93 5.03 -2.84
N PRO A 204 -13.25 3.92 -3.53
CA PRO A 204 -14.45 3.15 -3.28
C PRO A 204 -14.52 2.65 -1.83
N SER A 205 -15.69 2.75 -1.17
CA SER A 205 -15.90 2.24 0.20
C SER A 205 -15.89 0.72 0.28
N ASN A 206 -16.23 0.04 -0.83
CA ASN A 206 -16.22 -1.41 -0.95
C ASN A 206 -15.49 -1.79 -2.24
N LEU A 207 -15.07 -3.08 -2.32
CA LEU A 207 -14.52 -3.62 -3.56
C LEU A 207 -15.51 -3.47 -4.71
N LEU A 208 -15.03 -3.02 -5.85
CA LEU A 208 -15.80 -2.97 -7.09
C LEU A 208 -16.18 -4.41 -7.52
N ALA A 209 -17.31 -4.58 -8.15
CA ALA A 209 -17.72 -5.88 -8.69
C ALA A 209 -16.72 -6.36 -9.75
N ALA A 210 -16.54 -7.67 -9.86
CA ALA A 210 -15.62 -8.27 -10.84
C ALA A 210 -16.17 -8.20 -12.27
N SER A 211 -15.27 -8.18 -13.28
CA SER A 211 -15.62 -8.16 -14.72
C SER A 211 -16.68 -7.11 -15.08
N THR A 212 -16.66 -5.98 -14.38
CA THR A 212 -17.72 -4.97 -14.45
C THR A 212 -17.17 -3.66 -14.96
N THR A 213 -17.92 -3.04 -15.89
CA THR A 213 -17.56 -1.72 -16.41
C THR A 213 -18.13 -0.63 -15.51
N TYR A 214 -17.25 0.30 -15.11
CA TYR A 214 -17.56 1.50 -14.35
C TYR A 214 -17.34 2.75 -15.20
N THR A 215 -18.14 3.76 -14.95
CA THR A 215 -17.99 5.09 -15.57
C THR A 215 -17.64 6.09 -14.48
N ALA A 216 -16.54 6.81 -14.64
CA ALA A 216 -16.14 7.91 -13.79
C ALA A 216 -16.48 9.22 -14.49
N THR A 217 -16.97 10.21 -13.73
CA THR A 217 -17.42 11.52 -14.24
C THR A 217 -16.93 12.61 -13.31
N ILE A 218 -16.29 13.64 -13.86
CA ILE A 218 -16.12 14.93 -13.22
C ILE A 218 -16.96 15.95 -13.96
N THR A 219 -17.82 16.68 -13.23
CA THR A 219 -18.78 17.60 -13.81
C THR A 219 -18.25 19.04 -13.90
N THR A 220 -18.94 19.90 -14.66
CA THR A 220 -18.68 21.36 -14.72
C THR A 220 -18.92 22.08 -13.38
N GLY A 221 -19.43 21.38 -12.35
CA GLY A 221 -19.46 21.89 -10.98
C GLY A 221 -18.07 22.08 -10.37
N ALA A 222 -17.04 21.38 -10.88
CA ALA A 222 -15.66 21.57 -10.52
C ALA A 222 -15.14 22.89 -11.10
N LYS A 223 -14.58 23.75 -10.23
CA LYS A 223 -14.10 25.10 -10.57
C LYS A 223 -12.65 25.28 -10.08
N ASP A 224 -11.89 26.10 -10.79
CA ASP A 224 -10.60 26.58 -10.31
C ASP A 224 -10.73 27.58 -9.15
N LEU A 225 -9.61 28.12 -8.69
CA LEU A 225 -9.56 29.10 -7.62
C LEU A 225 -10.10 30.50 -8.05
N ALA A 226 -10.08 30.80 -9.35
CA ALA A 226 -10.65 32.01 -9.91
C ALA A 226 -12.17 31.95 -10.11
N GLY A 227 -12.73 30.74 -10.07
CA GLY A 227 -14.16 30.46 -10.25
C GLY A 227 -14.53 29.96 -11.64
N ASN A 228 -13.56 29.78 -12.55
CA ASN A 228 -13.81 29.24 -13.88
C ASN A 228 -14.15 27.74 -13.77
N ALA A 229 -15.19 27.30 -14.44
CA ALA A 229 -15.65 25.92 -14.45
C ALA A 229 -14.93 25.10 -15.55
N LEU A 230 -14.89 23.78 -15.41
CA LEU A 230 -14.63 22.89 -16.55
C LEU A 230 -15.57 23.23 -17.71
N ALA A 231 -15.05 23.30 -18.94
CA ALA A 231 -15.87 23.66 -20.12
C ALA A 231 -16.97 22.62 -20.40
N ALA A 232 -16.72 21.33 -20.07
CA ALA A 232 -17.68 20.23 -20.19
C ALA A 232 -17.40 19.16 -19.12
N ASN A 233 -18.37 18.30 -18.87
CA ASN A 233 -18.13 17.10 -18.06
C ASN A 233 -17.07 16.23 -18.72
N THR A 234 -16.09 15.74 -17.94
CA THR A 234 -15.18 14.69 -18.41
C THR A 234 -15.69 13.35 -17.93
N VAL A 235 -15.87 12.44 -18.88
CA VAL A 235 -16.43 11.09 -18.64
C VAL A 235 -15.46 10.07 -19.22
N TRP A 236 -15.09 9.05 -18.43
CA TRP A 236 -14.30 7.92 -18.92
C TRP A 236 -14.76 6.63 -18.26
N SER A 237 -14.44 5.50 -18.87
CA SER A 237 -14.83 4.19 -18.37
C SER A 237 -13.62 3.26 -18.19
N PHE A 238 -13.79 2.26 -17.32
CA PHE A 238 -12.84 1.18 -17.15
C PHE A 238 -13.57 -0.10 -16.75
N THR A 239 -12.96 -1.26 -17.00
CA THR A 239 -13.52 -2.58 -16.64
C THR A 239 -12.60 -3.25 -15.63
N THR A 240 -13.18 -3.69 -14.52
CA THR A 240 -12.44 -4.40 -13.45
C THR A 240 -11.99 -5.80 -13.89
N SER A 241 -10.98 -6.33 -13.21
CA SER A 241 -10.54 -7.71 -13.35
C SER A 241 -11.65 -8.71 -13.03
N GLY A 242 -11.47 -9.95 -13.50
CA GLY A 242 -12.38 -11.06 -13.23
C GLY A 242 -12.46 -11.43 -11.75
N THR A 243 -13.28 -12.42 -11.43
CA THR A 243 -13.26 -13.06 -10.12
C THR A 243 -12.18 -14.13 -10.07
N ALA A 244 -11.63 -14.37 -8.89
CA ALA A 244 -10.63 -15.38 -8.62
C ALA A 244 -11.06 -16.83 -8.97
N SER A 245 -12.35 -17.10 -9.11
CA SER A 245 -12.83 -18.44 -9.51
C SER A 245 -12.31 -18.89 -10.90
N MET A 246 -11.62 -18.03 -11.64
CA MET A 246 -10.90 -18.35 -12.89
C MET A 246 -9.38 -18.36 -12.73
N LEU A 247 -8.85 -18.08 -11.51
CA LEU A 247 -7.41 -18.09 -11.26
C LEU A 247 -6.93 -19.54 -11.14
N ALA A 248 -6.07 -19.99 -12.06
CA ALA A 248 -5.47 -21.31 -11.96
C ALA A 248 -4.44 -21.35 -10.82
N ALA A 249 -4.40 -22.46 -10.07
CA ALA A 249 -3.34 -22.69 -9.10
C ALA A 249 -1.96 -22.65 -9.77
N VAL A 250 -0.93 -22.30 -8.98
CA VAL A 250 0.46 -22.33 -9.46
C VAL A 250 0.92 -23.78 -9.52
N ASP A 251 1.42 -24.22 -10.67
CA ASP A 251 1.99 -25.54 -10.83
C ASP A 251 3.38 -25.62 -10.19
N LEU A 252 3.50 -26.45 -9.18
CA LEU A 252 4.77 -26.67 -8.49
C LEU A 252 5.65 -27.74 -9.14
N GLY A 253 5.12 -28.53 -10.06
CA GLY A 253 5.83 -29.67 -10.62
C GLY A 253 6.47 -30.55 -9.55
N ALA A 254 7.72 -31.00 -9.75
CA ALA A 254 8.46 -31.80 -8.80
C ALA A 254 8.74 -31.09 -7.46
N ALA A 255 8.73 -29.76 -7.39
CA ALA A 255 8.87 -29.01 -6.13
C ALA A 255 7.71 -29.30 -5.15
N GLY A 256 6.55 -29.66 -5.67
CA GLY A 256 5.38 -30.05 -4.89
C GLY A 256 5.55 -31.35 -4.09
N ASN A 257 6.59 -32.14 -4.31
CA ASN A 257 6.90 -33.33 -3.53
C ASN A 257 7.46 -32.96 -2.14
N TYR A 258 8.09 -31.81 -2.00
CA TYR A 258 8.78 -31.38 -0.78
C TYR A 258 7.88 -30.47 0.08
N VAL A 259 8.00 -30.60 1.40
CA VAL A 259 7.44 -29.65 2.36
C VAL A 259 8.41 -28.50 2.62
N ILE A 260 9.71 -28.80 2.60
CA ILE A 260 10.79 -27.80 2.60
C ILE A 260 11.72 -28.09 1.42
N LEU A 261 11.96 -27.08 0.57
CA LEU A 261 12.94 -27.12 -0.50
C LEU A 261 13.78 -25.85 -0.47
N ALA A 262 15.10 -26.01 -0.34
CA ALA A 262 16.04 -24.91 -0.24
C ALA A 262 17.22 -25.08 -1.20
N LYS A 263 17.91 -23.96 -1.52
CA LYS A 263 19.11 -24.06 -2.38
C LYS A 263 20.41 -24.00 -1.60
N THR A 264 20.47 -23.33 -0.45
CA THR A 264 21.75 -23.06 0.22
C THR A 264 21.88 -23.73 1.58
N ALA A 265 20.82 -23.82 2.38
CA ALA A 265 20.85 -24.50 3.68
C ALA A 265 19.43 -24.81 4.19
N ILE A 266 19.34 -25.83 5.04
CA ILE A 266 18.19 -26.08 5.93
C ILE A 266 18.75 -26.16 7.35
N ASN A 267 18.46 -25.16 8.16
CA ASN A 267 18.97 -25.07 9.53
C ASN A 267 17.83 -25.28 10.52
N ASN A 268 17.97 -26.28 11.38
CA ASN A 268 17.03 -26.55 12.46
C ASN A 268 17.66 -26.26 13.82
N ILE A 269 16.95 -25.48 14.61
CA ILE A 269 17.22 -25.37 16.06
C ILE A 269 16.25 -26.34 16.73
N PRO A 270 16.75 -27.35 17.47
CA PRO A 270 15.89 -28.42 17.99
C PRO A 270 14.81 -27.90 18.95
N THR A 271 13.60 -28.46 18.98
CA THR A 271 13.14 -29.76 18.43
C THR A 271 11.98 -29.58 17.44
N SER A 272 12.25 -29.34 16.18
CA SER A 272 11.15 -29.23 15.18
C SER A 272 10.59 -30.61 14.82
N ALA A 273 9.32 -30.64 14.36
CA ALA A 273 8.63 -31.81 13.82
C ALA A 273 8.14 -31.49 12.40
N VAL A 274 8.69 -32.18 11.41
CA VAL A 274 8.38 -31.93 9.99
C VAL A 274 7.66 -33.16 9.40
N THR A 275 6.48 -32.93 8.82
CA THR A 275 5.69 -33.96 8.13
C THR A 275 5.78 -33.78 6.63
N GLY A 276 6.60 -34.60 5.96
CA GLY A 276 6.87 -34.57 4.52
C GLY A 276 8.37 -34.56 4.21
N ASP A 277 8.70 -34.56 2.92
CA ASP A 277 10.09 -34.65 2.45
C ASP A 277 10.80 -33.28 2.47
N LEU A 278 12.10 -33.31 2.75
CA LEU A 278 13.01 -32.17 2.66
C LEU A 278 13.91 -32.31 1.45
N GLY A 279 14.22 -31.21 0.77
CA GLY A 279 15.17 -31.18 -0.35
C GLY A 279 16.16 -30.02 -0.25
N LEU A 280 17.44 -30.29 -0.50
CA LEU A 280 18.49 -29.28 -0.56
C LEU A 280 19.31 -29.45 -1.84
N SER A 281 19.35 -28.47 -2.71
CA SER A 281 20.15 -28.46 -3.94
C SER A 281 20.34 -27.04 -4.48
N PRO A 282 21.56 -26.67 -4.91
CA PRO A 282 22.74 -27.49 -5.18
C PRO A 282 23.64 -27.74 -3.96
N ALA A 283 23.26 -27.23 -2.75
CA ALA A 283 24.09 -27.43 -1.57
C ALA A 283 24.10 -28.91 -1.09
N ALA A 284 25.20 -29.32 -0.47
CA ALA A 284 25.42 -30.65 0.04
C ALA A 284 24.68 -30.92 1.36
N GLU A 285 24.56 -32.22 1.74
CA GLU A 285 23.88 -32.65 2.99
C GLU A 285 24.48 -31.99 4.23
N SER A 286 25.77 -31.65 4.25
CA SER A 286 26.42 -30.94 5.36
C SER A 286 25.84 -29.57 5.67
N TYR A 287 25.07 -28.96 4.75
CA TYR A 287 24.32 -27.71 4.97
C TYR A 287 22.91 -27.96 5.53
N ILE A 288 22.56 -29.21 5.85
CA ILE A 288 21.36 -29.54 6.63
C ILE A 288 21.84 -29.76 8.07
N THR A 289 21.57 -28.78 8.92
CA THR A 289 22.07 -28.77 10.31
C THR A 289 20.95 -28.86 11.34
N GLY A 290 21.26 -29.37 12.54
CA GLY A 290 20.35 -29.46 13.66
C GLY A 290 19.28 -30.55 13.54
N LEU A 291 19.31 -31.37 12.50
CA LEU A 291 18.56 -32.62 12.35
C LEU A 291 19.44 -33.81 12.62
N ALA A 292 18.96 -34.80 13.38
CA ALA A 292 19.70 -36.05 13.62
C ALA A 292 19.61 -36.93 12.38
N LEU A 293 20.52 -36.70 11.40
CA LEU A 293 20.49 -37.41 10.13
C LEU A 293 20.98 -38.86 10.28
N ILE A 294 20.23 -39.78 9.72
CA ILE A 294 20.56 -41.21 9.59
C ILE A 294 20.68 -41.51 8.10
N ALA A 295 21.87 -41.75 7.62
CA ALA A 295 22.16 -41.95 6.21
C ALA A 295 21.54 -43.24 5.67
N ALA A 296 21.02 -43.16 4.44
CA ALA A 296 20.54 -44.26 3.62
C ALA A 296 21.00 -44.05 2.16
N THR A 297 20.80 -45.05 1.30
CA THR A 297 21.21 -44.91 -0.11
C THR A 297 20.25 -43.92 -0.83
N GLY A 298 20.81 -42.78 -1.25
CA GLY A 298 20.11 -41.74 -1.99
C GLY A 298 19.18 -40.83 -1.16
N TYR A 299 19.16 -40.95 0.17
CA TYR A 299 18.45 -40.07 1.09
C TYR A 299 18.97 -40.23 2.53
N ALA A 300 18.55 -39.34 3.41
CA ALA A 300 18.67 -39.52 4.86
C ALA A 300 17.31 -39.57 5.51
N THR A 301 17.23 -40.03 6.75
CA THR A 301 16.06 -39.94 7.62
C THR A 301 16.42 -39.21 8.91
N SER A 302 15.41 -38.80 9.67
CA SER A 302 15.59 -38.19 11.00
C SER A 302 14.38 -38.49 11.85
N PRO A 303 14.49 -38.70 13.18
CA PRO A 303 13.37 -38.80 14.09
C PRO A 303 12.44 -37.57 14.08
N GLN A 304 12.97 -36.42 13.62
CA GLN A 304 12.28 -35.14 13.55
C GLN A 304 11.51 -34.94 12.22
N VAL A 305 11.67 -35.85 11.25
CA VAL A 305 11.08 -35.78 9.91
C VAL A 305 10.38 -37.07 9.57
N THR A 306 9.08 -37.02 9.31
CA THR A 306 8.32 -38.24 8.93
C THR A 306 8.57 -38.68 7.49
N GLY A 307 9.13 -37.79 6.64
CA GLY A 307 9.51 -38.06 5.27
C GLY A 307 11.00 -38.38 5.12
N LYS A 308 11.48 -38.23 3.90
CA LYS A 308 12.89 -38.41 3.54
C LYS A 308 13.57 -37.05 3.40
N ILE A 309 14.90 -37.06 3.58
CA ILE A 309 15.74 -35.86 3.48
C ILE A 309 16.72 -36.10 2.32
N TYR A 310 16.64 -35.25 1.32
CA TYR A 310 17.40 -35.36 0.09
C TYR A 310 18.41 -34.20 -0.04
N ALA A 311 19.64 -34.49 -0.44
CA ALA A 311 20.68 -33.50 -0.71
C ALA A 311 21.40 -33.79 -2.03
N ALA A 312 22.00 -32.75 -2.63
CA ALA A 312 22.55 -32.81 -3.96
C ALA A 312 23.80 -33.71 -4.10
N ASP A 313 24.45 -34.08 -3.00
CA ASP A 313 25.63 -34.95 -2.95
C ASP A 313 25.30 -36.40 -2.59
N GLN A 314 24.02 -36.76 -2.47
CA GLN A 314 23.60 -38.15 -2.24
C GLN A 314 23.60 -38.97 -3.54
N ALA A 315 23.43 -40.29 -3.42
CA ALA A 315 23.47 -41.21 -4.57
C ALA A 315 22.34 -40.94 -5.61
N ASP A 316 22.65 -41.24 -6.88
CA ASP A 316 21.67 -41.19 -7.97
C ASP A 316 20.41 -42.01 -7.66
N PRO A 317 19.20 -41.52 -8.07
CA PRO A 317 18.91 -40.37 -8.94
C PRO A 317 18.65 -39.06 -8.19
N THR A 318 19.02 -38.96 -6.90
CA THR A 318 18.68 -37.82 -6.05
C THR A 318 19.15 -36.45 -6.59
N PRO A 319 20.40 -36.27 -7.05
CA PRO A 319 20.88 -35.00 -7.58
C PRO A 319 20.06 -34.50 -8.77
N ILE A 320 19.68 -35.38 -9.70
CA ILE A 320 18.91 -35.06 -10.90
C ILE A 320 17.48 -34.68 -10.52
N ASN A 321 16.86 -35.44 -9.61
CA ASN A 321 15.49 -35.17 -9.14
C ASN A 321 15.43 -33.84 -8.40
N LEU A 322 16.39 -33.50 -7.56
CA LEU A 322 16.48 -32.24 -6.84
C LEU A 322 16.72 -31.06 -7.78
N THR A 323 17.59 -31.22 -8.79
CA THR A 323 17.81 -30.20 -9.82
C THR A 323 16.50 -29.89 -10.54
N THR A 324 15.73 -30.92 -10.90
CA THR A 324 14.40 -30.76 -11.51
C THR A 324 13.43 -30.03 -10.55
N ALA A 325 13.41 -30.41 -9.28
CA ALA A 325 12.54 -29.80 -8.29
C ALA A 325 12.87 -28.31 -8.06
N VAL A 326 14.17 -27.96 -7.97
CA VAL A 326 14.61 -26.57 -7.85
C VAL A 326 14.24 -25.75 -9.09
N ASN A 327 14.41 -26.29 -10.29
CA ASN A 327 14.00 -25.60 -11.52
C ASN A 327 12.47 -25.40 -11.56
N ASN A 328 11.68 -26.38 -11.13
CA ASN A 328 10.23 -26.24 -11.04
C ASN A 328 9.83 -25.21 -9.96
N MET A 329 10.51 -25.14 -8.82
CA MET A 329 10.31 -24.09 -7.81
C MET A 329 10.53 -22.68 -8.38
N ILE A 330 11.59 -22.47 -9.14
CA ILE A 330 11.90 -21.20 -9.80
C ILE A 330 10.82 -20.88 -10.85
N THR A 331 10.40 -21.87 -11.64
CA THR A 331 9.32 -21.71 -12.61
C THR A 331 8.00 -21.32 -11.94
N ALA A 332 7.64 -21.98 -10.84
CA ALA A 332 6.46 -21.67 -10.04
C ALA A 332 6.50 -20.25 -9.44
N TYR A 333 7.67 -19.86 -8.93
CA TYR A 333 7.89 -18.48 -8.45
C TYR A 333 7.65 -17.46 -9.57
N ASN A 334 8.25 -17.68 -10.75
CA ASN A 334 8.12 -16.77 -11.89
C ASN A 334 6.70 -16.74 -12.46
N ASP A 335 5.99 -17.87 -12.50
CA ASP A 335 4.57 -17.91 -12.86
C ASP A 335 3.75 -17.07 -11.89
N ALA A 336 3.89 -17.30 -10.58
CA ALA A 336 3.16 -16.53 -9.57
C ALA A 336 3.46 -15.02 -9.67
N ALA A 337 4.74 -14.64 -9.80
CA ALA A 337 5.18 -13.24 -9.89
C ALA A 337 4.71 -12.55 -11.17
N GLY A 338 4.61 -13.30 -12.27
CA GLY A 338 4.28 -12.79 -13.61
C GLY A 338 2.79 -12.71 -13.93
N ARG A 339 1.89 -13.20 -13.06
CA ARG A 339 0.44 -13.15 -13.30
C ARG A 339 -0.03 -11.71 -13.48
N PRO A 340 -0.66 -11.35 -14.61
CA PRO A 340 -1.12 -9.99 -14.89
C PRO A 340 -2.49 -9.69 -14.25
N SER A 341 -2.88 -8.42 -14.28
CA SER A 341 -4.21 -7.93 -13.91
C SER A 341 -4.67 -8.35 -12.50
N PRO A 342 -3.96 -7.90 -11.44
CA PRO A 342 -4.33 -8.25 -10.08
C PRO A 342 -5.74 -7.77 -9.73
N ASP A 343 -6.50 -8.63 -9.02
CA ASP A 343 -7.80 -8.28 -8.47
C ASP A 343 -7.70 -7.19 -7.40
N PHE A 344 -6.57 -7.21 -6.66
CA PHE A 344 -6.31 -6.31 -5.54
C PHE A 344 -4.88 -5.77 -5.64
N SER A 345 -4.72 -4.44 -5.72
CA SER A 345 -3.41 -3.77 -5.71
C SER A 345 -3.26 -2.92 -4.46
N GLU A 346 -2.10 -3.02 -3.80
CA GLU A 346 -1.74 -2.25 -2.59
C GLU A 346 -2.82 -2.28 -1.49
N LEU A 347 -3.60 -3.40 -1.43
CA LEU A 347 -4.71 -3.54 -0.50
C LEU A 347 -4.24 -3.32 0.93
N TYR A 348 -4.93 -2.44 1.68
CA TYR A 348 -4.58 -2.03 3.05
C TYR A 348 -3.12 -1.54 3.20
N VAL A 349 -2.49 -1.06 2.11
CA VAL A 349 -1.09 -0.59 2.09
C VAL A 349 -0.12 -1.65 2.65
N GLY A 350 -0.39 -2.94 2.38
CA GLY A 350 0.41 -4.07 2.84
C GLY A 350 0.15 -4.52 4.30
N ASN A 351 -0.63 -3.81 5.10
CA ASN A 351 -1.03 -4.26 6.43
C ASN A 351 -2.35 -5.05 6.36
N ILE A 352 -2.25 -6.37 6.27
CA ILE A 352 -3.41 -7.26 6.15
C ILE A 352 -3.90 -7.84 7.48
N GLY A 353 -3.31 -7.45 8.61
CA GLY A 353 -3.73 -7.87 9.95
C GLY A 353 -5.21 -7.56 10.24
N GLY A 354 -5.93 -8.50 10.84
CA GLY A 354 -7.36 -8.39 11.17
C GLY A 354 -8.30 -8.42 9.96
N LYS A 355 -7.80 -8.75 8.74
CA LYS A 355 -8.59 -8.71 7.52
C LYS A 355 -9.07 -10.08 7.08
N THR A 356 -10.19 -10.09 6.34
CA THR A 356 -10.67 -11.27 5.61
C THR A 356 -10.35 -11.10 4.13
N LEU A 357 -9.61 -12.07 3.57
CA LEU A 357 -9.14 -12.05 2.19
C LEU A 357 -9.97 -13.01 1.33
N ALA A 358 -10.65 -12.47 0.32
CA ALA A 358 -11.39 -13.24 -0.68
C ALA A 358 -10.42 -13.89 -1.68
N PRO A 359 -10.84 -14.93 -2.43
CA PRO A 359 -10.03 -15.51 -3.51
C PRO A 359 -9.60 -14.44 -4.51
N GLY A 360 -8.35 -14.55 -5.03
CA GLY A 360 -7.86 -13.57 -6.02
C GLY A 360 -6.36 -13.46 -6.13
N LEU A 361 -5.97 -12.66 -7.13
CA LEU A 361 -4.60 -12.23 -7.34
C LEU A 361 -4.38 -10.87 -6.64
N TYR A 362 -3.46 -10.86 -5.71
CA TYR A 362 -3.06 -9.70 -4.92
C TYR A 362 -1.67 -9.24 -5.32
N LYS A 363 -1.44 -7.93 -5.35
CA LYS A 363 -0.12 -7.38 -5.66
C LYS A 363 0.23 -6.23 -4.74
N TRP A 364 1.44 -6.29 -4.16
CA TRP A 364 2.07 -5.20 -3.41
C TRP A 364 3.48 -4.94 -3.93
N THR A 365 3.83 -3.67 -4.07
CA THR A 365 5.17 -3.21 -4.49
C THR A 365 6.14 -3.10 -3.32
N ASN A 366 5.64 -3.27 -2.09
CA ASN A 366 6.38 -3.17 -0.84
C ASN A 366 6.16 -4.39 0.07
N THR A 367 6.63 -4.29 1.30
CA THR A 367 6.48 -5.30 2.36
C THR A 367 5.02 -5.51 2.75
N VAL A 368 4.65 -6.77 3.01
CA VAL A 368 3.36 -7.15 3.59
C VAL A 368 3.56 -7.58 5.04
N THR A 369 2.70 -7.06 5.92
CA THR A 369 2.76 -7.34 7.36
C THR A 369 1.45 -7.92 7.88
N LEU A 370 1.57 -8.90 8.78
CA LEU A 370 0.46 -9.51 9.53
C LEU A 370 0.66 -9.22 11.03
N PRO A 371 0.31 -8.01 11.52
CA PRO A 371 0.45 -7.69 12.95
C PRO A 371 -0.62 -8.34 13.84
N SER A 372 -1.70 -8.86 13.25
CA SER A 372 -2.77 -9.61 13.91
C SER A 372 -3.31 -10.68 12.96
N SER A 373 -4.12 -11.62 13.48
CA SER A 373 -4.61 -12.78 12.73
C SER A 373 -5.40 -12.39 11.48
N VAL A 374 -5.24 -13.18 10.43
CA VAL A 374 -5.85 -12.99 9.10
C VAL A 374 -6.79 -14.15 8.80
N THR A 375 -7.92 -13.85 8.18
CA THR A 375 -8.85 -14.87 7.70
C THR A 375 -8.79 -14.98 6.18
N ILE A 376 -8.60 -16.18 5.66
CA ILE A 376 -8.72 -16.49 4.22
C ILE A 376 -10.05 -17.22 4.02
N SER A 377 -10.96 -16.62 3.25
CA SER A 377 -12.34 -17.07 3.10
C SER A 377 -12.69 -17.39 1.66
N GLY A 378 -13.08 -18.64 1.39
CA GLY A 378 -13.51 -19.09 0.07
C GLY A 378 -13.78 -20.59 0.04
N GLY A 379 -14.14 -21.12 -1.13
CA GLY A 379 -14.43 -22.53 -1.35
C GLY A 379 -13.18 -23.40 -1.52
N ALA A 380 -13.38 -24.70 -1.62
CA ALA A 380 -12.29 -25.70 -1.69
C ALA A 380 -11.42 -25.62 -2.96
N ASN A 381 -11.96 -25.05 -4.03
CA ASN A 381 -11.26 -24.91 -5.32
C ASN A 381 -10.81 -23.47 -5.60
N ASP A 382 -11.09 -22.55 -4.68
CA ASP A 382 -10.66 -21.16 -4.83
C ASP A 382 -9.15 -21.03 -4.63
N VAL A 383 -8.56 -20.06 -5.35
CA VAL A 383 -7.12 -19.83 -5.37
C VAL A 383 -6.80 -18.41 -4.91
N TRP A 384 -5.75 -18.29 -4.13
CA TRP A 384 -5.13 -17.03 -3.70
C TRP A 384 -3.69 -17.00 -4.18
N ILE A 385 -3.30 -15.93 -4.85
CA ILE A 385 -1.90 -15.67 -5.21
C ILE A 385 -1.55 -14.27 -4.69
N PHE A 386 -0.54 -14.21 -3.83
CA PHE A 386 -0.03 -12.99 -3.25
C PHE A 386 1.33 -12.67 -3.87
N GLN A 387 1.39 -11.61 -4.70
CA GLN A 387 2.62 -11.09 -5.30
C GLN A 387 3.18 -10.00 -4.39
N ILE A 388 4.31 -10.26 -3.74
CA ILE A 388 4.93 -9.36 -2.76
C ILE A 388 6.33 -9.01 -3.25
N ALA A 389 6.57 -7.75 -3.64
CA ALA A 389 7.88 -7.29 -4.11
C ALA A 389 8.86 -6.98 -2.95
N GLY A 390 8.35 -6.80 -1.72
CA GLY A 390 9.13 -6.64 -0.50
C GLY A 390 9.18 -7.92 0.34
N ASP A 391 9.28 -7.75 1.66
CA ASP A 391 9.29 -8.83 2.64
C ASP A 391 7.87 -9.26 3.03
N LEU A 392 7.74 -10.46 3.59
CA LEU A 392 6.56 -10.93 4.29
C LEU A 392 6.87 -11.13 5.77
N THR A 393 6.23 -10.35 6.63
CA THR A 393 6.48 -10.42 8.08
C THR A 393 5.18 -10.71 8.84
N MET A 394 5.19 -11.79 9.61
CA MET A 394 4.09 -12.18 10.49
C MET A 394 4.54 -12.02 11.95
N SER A 395 3.75 -11.30 12.74
CA SER A 395 4.05 -11.08 14.16
C SER A 395 3.87 -12.33 15.01
N ASN A 396 4.37 -12.28 16.26
CA ASN A 396 4.28 -13.39 17.19
C ASN A 396 2.82 -13.72 17.55
N ALA A 397 2.53 -15.00 17.74
CA ALA A 397 1.21 -15.52 18.11
C ALA A 397 0.05 -15.16 17.13
N VAL A 398 0.37 -14.77 15.92
CA VAL A 398 -0.61 -14.45 14.86
C VAL A 398 -0.96 -15.73 14.09
N ASN A 399 -2.22 -15.86 13.69
CA ASN A 399 -2.71 -17.03 12.95
C ASN A 399 -3.34 -16.63 11.62
N ILE A 400 -3.06 -17.39 10.57
CA ILE A 400 -3.87 -17.42 9.37
C ILE A 400 -4.95 -18.49 9.56
N THR A 401 -6.21 -18.09 9.41
CA THR A 401 -7.36 -19.00 9.58
C THR A 401 -8.08 -19.19 8.25
N LEU A 402 -8.34 -20.44 7.88
CA LEU A 402 -9.08 -20.78 6.66
C LEU A 402 -10.56 -21.02 7.00
N ILE A 403 -11.46 -20.41 6.23
CA ILE A 403 -12.91 -20.61 6.37
C ILE A 403 -13.61 -20.82 5.01
N GLY A 404 -14.84 -21.34 5.03
CA GLY A 404 -15.64 -21.56 3.82
C GLY A 404 -15.19 -22.77 2.98
N GLY A 405 -14.18 -23.51 3.43
CA GLY A 405 -13.60 -24.64 2.70
C GLY A 405 -12.27 -24.32 2.02
N ALA A 406 -11.72 -23.12 2.20
CA ALA A 406 -10.41 -22.72 1.68
C ALA A 406 -9.32 -23.73 2.07
N GLN A 407 -8.41 -24.05 1.14
CA GLN A 407 -7.39 -25.08 1.33
C GLN A 407 -6.00 -24.50 1.18
N ALA A 408 -5.08 -24.82 2.10
CA ALA A 408 -3.71 -24.35 2.12
C ALA A 408 -2.95 -24.64 0.80
N LYS A 409 -3.26 -25.73 0.13
CA LYS A 409 -2.63 -26.10 -1.16
C LYS A 409 -2.96 -25.16 -2.32
N ASN A 410 -3.99 -24.31 -2.17
CA ASN A 410 -4.44 -23.35 -3.17
C ASN A 410 -4.05 -21.90 -2.84
N ILE A 411 -3.24 -21.71 -1.80
CA ILE A 411 -2.80 -20.40 -1.32
C ILE A 411 -1.30 -20.25 -1.58
N PHE A 412 -0.91 -19.30 -2.44
CA PHE A 412 0.47 -19.11 -2.89
C PHE A 412 0.97 -17.72 -2.49
N TRP A 413 2.06 -17.70 -1.72
CA TRP A 413 2.74 -16.49 -1.27
C TRP A 413 4.05 -16.33 -2.05
N GLN A 414 4.03 -15.63 -3.18
CA GLN A 414 5.25 -15.27 -3.90
C GLN A 414 5.87 -14.04 -3.24
N VAL A 415 7.12 -14.17 -2.77
CA VAL A 415 7.83 -13.14 -2.01
C VAL A 415 9.21 -12.90 -2.62
N ALA A 416 9.48 -11.66 -3.05
CA ALA A 416 10.79 -11.31 -3.58
C ALA A 416 11.83 -11.03 -2.46
N GLY A 417 11.39 -10.52 -1.32
CA GLY A 417 12.19 -10.29 -0.13
C GLY A 417 12.28 -11.51 0.79
N THR A 418 12.54 -11.26 2.06
CA THR A 418 12.60 -12.26 3.13
C THR A 418 11.23 -12.62 3.68
N VAL A 419 11.09 -13.85 4.20
CA VAL A 419 9.90 -14.27 4.91
C VAL A 419 10.24 -14.55 6.37
N THR A 420 9.52 -13.90 7.29
CA THR A 420 9.66 -14.12 8.72
C THR A 420 8.30 -14.48 9.33
N ILE A 421 8.20 -15.66 9.91
CA ILE A 421 7.04 -16.15 10.65
C ILE A 421 7.36 -16.06 12.14
N GLY A 422 6.63 -15.22 12.87
CA GLY A 422 6.89 -14.90 14.27
C GLY A 422 6.72 -16.08 15.23
N THR A 423 7.25 -15.93 16.42
CA THR A 423 7.20 -16.93 17.50
C THR A 423 5.78 -17.39 17.76
N THR A 424 5.54 -18.69 17.80
CA THR A 424 4.23 -19.36 18.05
C THR A 424 3.13 -18.99 17.04
N ALA A 425 3.45 -18.36 15.93
CA ALA A 425 2.50 -18.03 14.87
C ALA A 425 2.12 -19.28 14.05
N HIS A 426 0.93 -19.26 13.43
CA HIS A 426 0.46 -20.33 12.54
C HIS A 426 0.23 -19.84 11.12
N PHE A 427 0.96 -20.42 10.17
CA PHE A 427 0.92 -20.02 8.75
C PHE A 427 0.21 -21.06 7.88
N GLU A 428 -0.56 -20.58 6.90
CA GLU A 428 -1.27 -21.41 5.93
C GLU A 428 -0.87 -21.06 4.49
N GLY A 429 -0.56 -22.09 3.69
CA GLY A 429 -0.29 -21.94 2.27
C GLY A 429 1.16 -22.25 1.86
N ILE A 430 1.47 -21.97 0.60
CA ILE A 430 2.74 -22.32 -0.06
C ILE A 430 3.55 -21.05 -0.22
N ILE A 431 4.71 -20.99 0.42
CA ILE A 431 5.66 -19.89 0.28
C ILE A 431 6.61 -20.19 -0.87
N LEU A 432 6.67 -19.29 -1.84
CA LEU A 432 7.63 -19.25 -2.94
C LEU A 432 8.52 -18.03 -2.74
N SER A 433 9.67 -18.19 -2.08
CA SER A 433 10.55 -17.07 -1.75
C SER A 433 11.77 -17.02 -2.68
N MET A 434 12.10 -15.81 -3.17
CA MET A 434 13.35 -15.57 -3.89
C MET A 434 14.57 -15.60 -2.95
N THR A 435 14.37 -15.33 -1.67
CA THR A 435 15.40 -15.31 -0.64
C THR A 435 15.12 -16.39 0.43
N GLY A 436 15.40 -16.10 1.70
CA GLY A 436 15.24 -17.04 2.81
C GLY A 436 13.86 -16.99 3.46
N ILE A 437 13.55 -18.10 4.13
CA ILE A 437 12.35 -18.25 4.98
C ILE A 437 12.82 -18.59 6.39
N THR A 438 12.36 -17.82 7.38
CA THR A 438 12.67 -18.03 8.79
C THR A 438 11.39 -18.25 9.58
N PHE A 439 11.29 -19.40 10.24
CA PHE A 439 10.29 -19.66 11.26
C PHE A 439 10.93 -19.46 12.63
N GLN A 440 10.41 -18.52 13.40
CA GLN A 440 10.86 -18.29 14.77
C GLN A 440 10.33 -19.37 15.72
N THR A 441 10.83 -19.38 16.94
CA THR A 441 10.59 -20.43 17.95
C THR A 441 9.12 -20.81 18.06
N GLY A 442 8.81 -22.09 17.88
CA GLY A 442 7.49 -22.67 18.06
C GLY A 442 6.44 -22.26 17.04
N ALA A 443 6.81 -21.56 15.96
CA ALA A 443 5.87 -21.30 14.86
C ALA A 443 5.46 -22.60 14.17
N SER A 444 4.30 -22.61 13.54
CA SER A 444 3.77 -23.78 12.82
C SER A 444 3.29 -23.42 11.42
N MET A 445 3.25 -24.41 10.54
CA MET A 445 2.80 -24.22 9.16
C MET A 445 2.03 -25.46 8.67
N ASN A 446 0.90 -25.23 8.03
CA ASN A 446 0.28 -26.15 7.10
C ASN A 446 0.50 -25.64 5.68
N GLY A 447 1.52 -26.18 5.00
CA GLY A 447 1.96 -25.58 3.73
C GLY A 447 3.27 -26.15 3.20
N ARG A 448 3.97 -25.34 2.40
CA ARG A 448 5.33 -25.61 1.89
C ARG A 448 6.21 -24.38 2.00
N ALA A 449 7.45 -24.58 2.44
CA ALA A 449 8.48 -23.56 2.50
C ALA A 449 9.50 -23.81 1.37
N LEU A 450 9.34 -23.11 0.24
CA LEU A 450 10.15 -23.26 -0.97
C LEU A 450 11.00 -22.00 -1.15
N ALA A 451 12.29 -22.07 -0.82
CA ALA A 451 13.21 -20.93 -0.76
C ALA A 451 14.35 -21.05 -1.78
N GLN A 452 14.63 -19.96 -2.50
CA GLN A 452 15.79 -19.92 -3.39
C GLN A 452 17.12 -19.64 -2.64
N THR A 453 17.09 -19.51 -1.30
CA THR A 453 18.26 -19.54 -0.43
C THR A 453 18.03 -20.52 0.71
N ALA A 454 18.05 -20.12 1.96
CA ALA A 454 17.94 -20.99 3.13
C ALA A 454 16.52 -21.03 3.73
N VAL A 455 16.21 -22.15 4.41
CA VAL A 455 15.09 -22.25 5.33
C VAL A 455 15.61 -22.50 6.74
N ILE A 456 15.17 -21.68 7.70
CA ILE A 456 15.54 -21.75 9.11
C ILE A 456 14.30 -22.11 9.91
N ILE A 457 14.38 -23.14 10.73
CA ILE A 457 13.33 -23.61 11.61
C ILE A 457 13.84 -23.71 13.06
N ASP A 458 12.98 -23.41 14.05
CA ASP A 458 13.31 -23.37 15.48
C ASP A 458 12.13 -23.89 16.31
N GLY A 459 12.17 -25.16 16.67
CA GLY A 459 11.10 -25.82 17.43
C GLY A 459 9.74 -25.83 16.72
N ASN A 460 9.74 -25.93 15.38
CA ASN A 460 8.55 -25.72 14.54
C ASN A 460 7.80 -27.02 14.22
N ALA A 461 6.48 -26.92 14.02
CA ALA A 461 5.66 -27.97 13.43
C ALA A 461 5.30 -27.58 11.99
N ILE A 462 5.88 -28.26 11.00
CA ILE A 462 5.65 -27.98 9.58
C ILE A 462 5.02 -29.21 8.92
N THR A 463 3.82 -29.05 8.35
CA THR A 463 3.07 -30.14 7.73
C THR A 463 2.76 -29.83 6.27
N LYS A 464 3.03 -30.79 5.39
CA LYS A 464 2.66 -30.72 3.97
C LYS A 464 1.14 -30.65 3.84
N PRO A 465 0.57 -29.70 3.07
CA PRO A 465 -0.88 -29.59 2.90
C PRO A 465 -1.40 -30.75 2.08
N GLN A 466 -2.58 -31.25 2.47
CA GLN A 466 -3.28 -32.36 1.81
C GLN A 466 -4.10 -31.92 0.61
#